data_142f7f4ee768a52125b8c5fef6f999b3
#
_entry.id   142f7f4ee768a52125b8c5fef6f999b3
#
_cell.length_a   1.000
_cell.length_b   1.000
_cell.length_c   1.000
_cell.angle_alpha   90.00
_cell.angle_beta   90.00
_cell.angle_gamma   90.00
#
_symmetry.space_group_name_H-M   'P 1'
#
loop_
_entity.id
_entity.type
_entity.pdbx_description
1 polymer ?
#
loop_
_entity_poly.entity_id
_entity_poly.type
_entity_poly.pdbx_seq_one_letter_code
_entity_poly.pdbx_strand_id
1 'polypeptide(L)'
;MSLYDYSFTDNNGNEVSLSQFKDKVLLLVNVASNCGFTTQYEGLQAISKKYADNGVVVIGFPCNQFNSQEPGTDEEIKDFCTKNYGVDFLMSTKIDVNGDNAHSIFKHLLSESKVEDVPWNFTKFIVSEDSVKFLPPHSTAEEVEIELLTILK
;
A
#
# COMPACT_ATOMS: atom_id res chain seq x y z
N MET A 1 -1.75 15.95 12.98
CA MET A 1 -2.52 15.57 11.81
C MET A 1 -2.50 14.04 11.67
N SER A 2 -3.66 13.42 11.52
CA SER A 2 -3.77 11.97 11.38
C SER A 2 -3.56 11.55 9.93
N LEU A 3 -3.07 10.32 9.70
CA LEU A 3 -2.98 9.79 8.33
C LEU A 3 -4.34 9.82 7.64
N TYR A 4 -5.41 9.63 8.38
CA TYR A 4 -6.76 9.61 7.82
C TYR A 4 -7.24 10.98 7.29
N ASP A 5 -6.46 12.04 7.51
CA ASP A 5 -6.74 13.37 6.97
C ASP A 5 -6.21 13.57 5.55
N TYR A 6 -5.45 12.61 5.02
CA TYR A 6 -4.89 12.70 3.68
C TYR A 6 -5.78 12.03 2.64
N SER A 7 -5.51 12.30 1.37
CA SER A 7 -6.21 11.69 0.25
C SER A 7 -5.23 11.35 -0.86
N PHE A 8 -5.68 10.51 -1.80
CA PHE A 8 -4.90 10.15 -2.98
C PHE A 8 -5.83 10.03 -4.19
N THR A 9 -5.25 10.02 -5.38
CA THR A 9 -6.01 9.77 -6.62
C THR A 9 -5.91 8.29 -6.96
N ASP A 10 -7.04 7.64 -7.17
CA ASP A 10 -7.04 6.22 -7.54
C ASP A 10 -6.75 6.04 -9.04
N ASN A 11 -6.57 4.80 -9.47
CA ASN A 11 -6.22 4.50 -10.86
C ASN A 11 -7.38 4.68 -11.86
N ASN A 12 -8.54 5.12 -11.39
CA ASN A 12 -9.66 5.54 -12.24
C ASN A 12 -9.77 7.07 -12.31
N GLY A 13 -8.85 7.80 -11.67
CA GLY A 13 -8.85 9.25 -11.67
C GLY A 13 -9.73 9.89 -10.60
N ASN A 14 -10.25 9.12 -9.66
CA ASN A 14 -11.10 9.63 -8.58
C ASN A 14 -10.27 9.95 -7.34
N GLU A 15 -10.63 11.04 -6.66
CA GLU A 15 -10.00 11.35 -5.39
C GLU A 15 -10.59 10.49 -4.28
N VAL A 16 -9.72 9.84 -3.50
CA VAL A 16 -10.12 8.99 -2.39
C VAL A 16 -9.60 9.61 -1.10
N SER A 17 -10.50 9.98 -0.19
CA SER A 17 -10.13 10.50 1.11
C SER A 17 -9.97 9.35 2.09
N LEU A 18 -8.84 9.30 2.81
CA LEU A 18 -8.62 8.28 3.82
C LEU A 18 -9.56 8.44 5.01
N SER A 19 -10.21 9.61 5.16
CA SER A 19 -11.18 9.84 6.24
C SER A 19 -12.36 8.86 6.20
N GLN A 20 -12.69 8.35 5.02
CA GLN A 20 -13.76 7.35 4.90
C GLN A 20 -13.40 6.01 5.55
N PHE A 21 -12.12 5.80 5.87
CA PHE A 21 -11.63 4.57 6.48
C PHE A 21 -11.21 4.76 7.94
N LYS A 22 -11.70 5.81 8.60
CA LYS A 22 -11.27 6.18 9.96
C LYS A 22 -11.33 5.05 10.97
N ASP A 23 -12.34 4.19 10.87
CA ASP A 23 -12.52 3.09 11.81
C ASP A 23 -11.93 1.77 11.28
N LYS A 24 -11.13 1.85 10.22
CA LYS A 24 -10.55 0.69 9.55
C LYS A 24 -9.06 0.61 9.81
N VAL A 25 -8.53 -0.60 9.68
CA VAL A 25 -7.08 -0.83 9.63
C VAL A 25 -6.65 -0.77 8.18
N LEU A 26 -5.62 0.01 7.90
CA LEU A 26 -5.10 0.17 6.54
C LEU A 26 -3.81 -0.62 6.38
N LEU A 27 -3.69 -1.36 5.29
CA LEU A 27 -2.44 -1.98 4.86
C LEU A 27 -2.01 -1.25 3.59
N LEU A 28 -0.99 -0.40 3.71
CA LEU A 28 -0.51 0.45 2.62
C LEU A 28 0.81 -0.11 2.10
N VAL A 29 0.87 -0.37 0.80
CA VAL A 29 2.01 -1.05 0.17
C VAL A 29 2.42 -0.31 -1.09
N ASN A 30 3.71 0.02 -1.23
CA ASN A 30 4.21 0.51 -2.51
C ASN A 30 4.53 -0.69 -3.39
N VAL A 31 4.06 -0.66 -4.62
CA VAL A 31 4.04 -1.83 -5.50
C VAL A 31 4.73 -1.57 -6.84
N ALA A 32 5.09 -2.65 -7.55
CA ALA A 32 5.70 -2.59 -8.86
C ALA A 32 5.38 -3.84 -9.67
N SER A 33 5.38 -3.69 -11.01
CA SER A 33 5.03 -4.78 -11.94
C SER A 33 6.22 -5.65 -12.35
N ASN A 34 7.44 -5.15 -12.24
CA ASN A 34 8.64 -5.82 -12.76
C ASN A 34 9.66 -6.19 -11.67
N CYS A 35 9.23 -6.33 -10.43
CA CYS A 35 10.07 -6.67 -9.29
C CYS A 35 10.08 -8.17 -9.03
N GLY A 36 11.15 -8.69 -8.44
CA GLY A 36 11.17 -10.06 -7.95
C GLY A 36 10.11 -10.35 -6.89
N PHE A 37 9.64 -9.30 -6.20
CA PHE A 37 8.58 -9.42 -5.21
C PHE A 37 7.16 -9.22 -5.77
N THR A 38 7.01 -9.03 -7.09
CA THR A 38 5.70 -8.77 -7.70
C THR A 38 4.69 -9.88 -7.42
N THR A 39 5.16 -11.12 -7.24
CA THR A 39 4.29 -12.25 -6.86
C THR A 39 3.60 -12.03 -5.51
N GLN A 40 4.07 -11.08 -4.70
CA GLN A 40 3.40 -10.73 -3.43
C GLN A 40 2.00 -10.15 -3.63
N TYR A 41 1.65 -9.69 -4.83
CA TYR A 41 0.27 -9.29 -5.12
C TYR A 41 -0.73 -10.39 -4.77
N GLU A 42 -0.36 -11.63 -5.00
CA GLU A 42 -1.24 -12.78 -4.71
C GLU A 42 -1.62 -12.82 -3.23
N GLY A 43 -0.62 -12.72 -2.36
CA GLY A 43 -0.85 -12.71 -0.91
C GLY A 43 -1.61 -11.48 -0.43
N LEU A 44 -1.31 -10.31 -1.02
CA LEU A 44 -2.02 -9.08 -0.68
C LEU A 44 -3.50 -9.16 -1.07
N GLN A 45 -3.79 -9.71 -2.24
CA GLN A 45 -5.17 -9.89 -2.69
C GLN A 45 -5.92 -10.88 -1.77
N ALA A 46 -5.24 -11.95 -1.36
CA ALA A 46 -5.83 -12.92 -0.43
C ALA A 46 -6.16 -12.28 0.92
N ILE A 47 -5.27 -11.45 1.45
CA ILE A 47 -5.49 -10.71 2.70
C ILE A 47 -6.67 -9.74 2.53
N SER A 48 -6.70 -9.00 1.42
CA SER A 48 -7.77 -8.05 1.14
C SER A 48 -9.13 -8.72 1.17
N LYS A 49 -9.25 -9.86 0.52
CA LYS A 49 -10.50 -10.63 0.46
C LYS A 49 -10.87 -11.22 1.81
N LYS A 50 -9.89 -11.81 2.49
CA LYS A 50 -10.12 -12.52 3.76
C LYS A 50 -10.56 -11.60 4.89
N TYR A 51 -10.00 -10.40 4.96
CA TYR A 51 -10.24 -9.48 6.08
C TYR A 51 -11.11 -8.27 5.74
N ALA A 52 -11.71 -8.23 4.55
CA ALA A 52 -12.59 -7.13 4.15
C ALA A 52 -13.70 -6.89 5.17
N ASP A 53 -14.35 -7.96 5.63
CA ASP A 53 -15.44 -7.86 6.60
C ASP A 53 -14.95 -7.57 8.03
N ASN A 54 -13.65 -7.69 8.26
CA ASN A 54 -13.03 -7.40 9.55
C ASN A 54 -12.47 -5.98 9.61
N GLY A 55 -12.76 -5.15 8.62
CA GLY A 55 -12.36 -3.76 8.61
C GLY A 55 -10.92 -3.50 8.17
N VAL A 56 -10.33 -4.38 7.36
CA VAL A 56 -9.02 -4.15 6.77
C VAL A 56 -9.18 -3.66 5.34
N VAL A 57 -8.49 -2.56 5.00
CA VAL A 57 -8.45 -2.00 3.65
C VAL A 57 -7.03 -2.05 3.16
N VAL A 58 -6.79 -2.73 2.03
CA VAL A 58 -5.49 -2.79 1.38
C VAL A 58 -5.46 -1.73 0.28
N ILE A 59 -4.39 -0.95 0.25
CA ILE A 59 -4.19 0.08 -0.80
C ILE A 59 -2.78 -0.07 -1.35
N GLY A 60 -2.69 -0.26 -2.67
CA GLY A 60 -1.42 -0.34 -3.38
C GLY A 60 -1.05 1.01 -4.00
N PHE A 61 0.22 1.39 -3.88
CA PHE A 61 0.73 2.65 -4.43
C PHE A 61 1.86 2.34 -5.41
N PRO A 62 1.58 2.31 -6.73
CA PRO A 62 2.63 2.05 -7.71
C PRO A 62 3.72 3.13 -7.66
N CYS A 63 4.97 2.71 -7.71
CA CYS A 63 6.12 3.62 -7.63
C CYS A 63 7.25 3.12 -8.51
N ASN A 64 7.86 4.02 -9.27
CA ASN A 64 8.94 3.70 -10.22
C ASN A 64 10.33 4.05 -9.68
N GLN A 65 10.48 4.36 -8.40
CA GLN A 65 11.75 4.81 -7.83
C GLN A 65 12.77 3.70 -7.55
N PHE A 66 12.36 2.43 -7.63
CA PHE A 66 13.21 1.30 -7.29
C PHE A 66 13.61 0.56 -8.57
N ASN A 67 14.76 0.90 -9.12
CA ASN A 67 15.31 0.33 -10.37
C ASN A 67 14.36 0.46 -11.57
N SER A 68 13.50 1.48 -11.58
CA SER A 68 12.53 1.69 -12.67
C SER A 68 11.69 0.44 -12.96
N GLN A 69 11.27 -0.26 -11.92
CA GLN A 69 10.49 -1.51 -12.05
C GLN A 69 8.99 -1.30 -12.19
N GLU A 70 8.54 -0.03 -12.28
CA GLU A 70 7.15 0.31 -12.57
C GLU A 70 7.07 1.37 -13.68
N PRO A 71 7.56 1.07 -14.89
CA PRO A 71 7.65 2.08 -15.95
C PRO A 71 6.33 2.33 -16.68
N GLY A 72 5.32 1.48 -16.51
CA GLY A 72 4.05 1.58 -17.23
C GLY A 72 3.19 2.77 -16.84
N THR A 73 2.16 3.03 -17.65
CA THR A 73 1.14 4.02 -17.33
C THR A 73 0.21 3.46 -16.25
N ASP A 74 -0.59 4.33 -15.63
CA ASP A 74 -1.56 3.90 -14.62
C ASP A 74 -2.53 2.85 -15.18
N GLU A 75 -2.95 3.01 -16.42
CA GLU A 75 -3.84 2.06 -17.08
C GLU A 75 -3.15 0.70 -17.32
N GLU A 76 -1.91 0.72 -17.77
CA GLU A 76 -1.13 -0.51 -17.98
C GLU A 76 -0.90 -1.26 -16.67
N ILE A 77 -0.62 -0.52 -15.59
CA ILE A 77 -0.43 -1.10 -14.25
C ILE A 77 -1.73 -1.76 -13.77
N LYS A 78 -2.85 -1.06 -13.94
CA LYS A 78 -4.17 -1.59 -13.57
C LYS A 78 -4.47 -2.88 -14.31
N ASP A 79 -4.25 -2.90 -15.63
CA ASP A 79 -4.48 -4.09 -16.45
C ASP A 79 -3.59 -5.25 -16.03
N PHE A 80 -2.31 -4.97 -15.77
CA PHE A 80 -1.35 -5.97 -15.32
C PHE A 80 -1.83 -6.64 -14.03
N CYS A 81 -2.22 -5.84 -13.05
CA CYS A 81 -2.65 -6.34 -11.74
C CYS A 81 -3.92 -7.18 -11.85
N THR A 82 -4.88 -6.73 -12.64
CA THR A 82 -6.15 -7.43 -12.83
C THR A 82 -5.95 -8.76 -13.55
N LYS A 83 -5.19 -8.75 -14.65
CA LYS A 83 -5.00 -9.94 -15.49
C LYS A 83 -4.14 -11.01 -14.84
N ASN A 84 -3.08 -10.60 -14.12
CA ASN A 84 -2.11 -11.55 -13.59
C ASN A 84 -2.40 -12.00 -12.17
N TYR A 85 -3.04 -11.15 -11.36
CA TYR A 85 -3.23 -11.43 -9.93
C TYR A 85 -4.67 -11.23 -9.45
N GLY A 86 -5.58 -10.85 -10.33
CA GLY A 86 -6.97 -10.61 -9.96
C GLY A 86 -7.13 -9.53 -8.89
N VAL A 87 -6.24 -8.55 -8.87
CA VAL A 87 -6.26 -7.48 -7.87
C VAL A 87 -7.53 -6.66 -7.98
N ASP A 88 -8.27 -6.55 -6.88
CA ASP A 88 -9.48 -5.73 -6.78
C ASP A 88 -9.44 -4.75 -5.61
N PHE A 89 -8.33 -4.73 -4.83
CA PHE A 89 -8.17 -3.71 -3.80
C PHE A 89 -7.81 -2.35 -4.42
N LEU A 90 -7.96 -1.28 -3.63
CA LEU A 90 -7.67 0.07 -4.10
C LEU A 90 -6.22 0.23 -4.56
N MET A 91 -6.02 0.94 -5.66
CA MET A 91 -4.70 1.26 -6.19
C MET A 91 -4.68 2.75 -6.53
N SER A 92 -3.61 3.42 -6.16
CA SER A 92 -3.41 4.82 -6.54
C SER A 92 -2.85 4.94 -7.96
N THR A 93 -2.81 6.16 -8.47
CA THR A 93 -1.93 6.50 -9.60
C THR A 93 -0.49 6.32 -9.16
N LYS A 94 0.44 6.24 -10.14
CA LYS A 94 1.86 6.14 -9.84
C LYS A 94 2.32 7.37 -9.06
N ILE A 95 3.06 7.16 -7.97
CA ILE A 95 3.55 8.23 -7.09
C ILE A 95 5.01 8.01 -6.74
N ASP A 96 5.64 9.03 -6.15
CA ASP A 96 6.91 8.87 -5.47
C ASP A 96 6.65 8.63 -3.99
N VAL A 97 7.48 7.78 -3.38
CA VAL A 97 7.38 7.47 -1.95
C VAL A 97 8.57 7.99 -1.16
N ASN A 98 9.66 8.34 -1.84
CA ASN A 98 10.88 8.88 -1.24
C ASN A 98 11.23 10.22 -1.87
N GLY A 99 11.97 11.05 -1.12
CA GLY A 99 12.49 12.32 -1.60
C GLY A 99 11.50 13.48 -1.47
N ASP A 100 11.88 14.62 -2.01
CA ASP A 100 11.11 15.87 -1.85
C ASP A 100 9.74 15.81 -2.51
N ASN A 101 9.59 15.00 -3.56
CA ASN A 101 8.34 14.86 -4.30
C ASN A 101 7.48 13.69 -3.81
N ALA A 102 7.87 13.07 -2.71
CA ALA A 102 7.10 11.96 -2.16
C ALA A 102 5.67 12.41 -1.82
N HIS A 103 4.71 11.52 -2.07
CA HIS A 103 3.32 11.77 -1.72
C HIS A 103 3.21 12.04 -0.22
N SER A 104 2.34 12.97 0.16
CA SER A 104 2.16 13.37 1.57
C SER A 104 1.85 12.19 2.49
N ILE A 105 1.10 11.20 1.99
CA ILE A 105 0.82 9.97 2.73
C ILE A 105 2.12 9.28 3.15
N PHE A 106 3.07 9.13 2.22
CA PHE A 106 4.34 8.45 2.51
C PHE A 106 5.26 9.29 3.37
N LYS A 107 5.25 10.61 3.22
CA LYS A 107 5.99 11.48 4.15
C LYS A 107 5.50 11.28 5.58
N HIS A 108 4.19 11.18 5.75
CA HIS A 108 3.58 10.94 7.07
C HIS A 108 3.93 9.55 7.60
N LEU A 109 3.82 8.51 6.76
CA LEU A 109 4.15 7.13 7.14
C LEU A 109 5.59 7.02 7.61
N LEU A 110 6.54 7.62 6.88
CA LEU A 110 7.96 7.58 7.23
C LEU A 110 8.21 8.32 8.55
N SER A 111 7.60 9.48 8.73
CA SER A 111 7.74 10.26 9.95
C SER A 111 7.22 9.50 11.18
N GLU A 112 6.02 8.95 11.08
CA GLU A 112 5.40 8.25 12.21
C GLU A 112 6.06 6.92 12.54
N SER A 113 6.53 6.19 11.55
CA SER A 113 7.22 4.92 11.75
C SER A 113 8.70 5.10 12.10
N LYS A 114 9.22 6.33 11.97
CA LYS A 114 10.64 6.67 12.22
C LYS A 114 11.58 5.89 11.30
N VAL A 115 11.14 5.64 10.08
CA VAL A 115 11.92 5.03 9.01
C VAL A 115 12.36 6.15 8.09
N GLU A 116 13.65 6.20 7.76
CA GLU A 116 14.20 7.31 6.95
C GLU A 116 13.66 7.30 5.53
N ASP A 117 13.72 6.15 4.86
CA ASP A 117 13.25 5.98 3.49
C ASP A 117 12.51 4.65 3.35
N VAL A 118 11.61 4.57 2.36
CA VAL A 118 11.04 3.30 1.93
C VAL A 118 12.17 2.52 1.25
N PRO A 119 12.54 1.33 1.75
CA PRO A 119 13.76 0.66 1.27
C PRO A 119 13.64 -0.01 -0.10
N TRP A 120 12.46 -0.47 -0.49
CA TRP A 120 12.27 -1.18 -1.76
C TRP A 120 10.78 -1.35 -2.07
N ASN A 121 10.48 -1.92 -3.23
CA ASN A 121 9.11 -2.29 -3.60
C ASN A 121 8.52 -3.27 -2.58
N PHE A 122 7.22 -3.21 -2.40
CA PHE A 122 6.46 -4.07 -1.50
C PHE A 122 6.81 -3.91 -0.01
N THR A 123 7.26 -2.71 0.36
CA THR A 123 7.32 -2.29 1.75
C THR A 123 5.89 -2.09 2.24
N LYS A 124 5.58 -2.54 3.45
CA LYS A 124 4.23 -2.49 3.99
C LYS A 124 4.18 -1.60 5.22
N PHE A 125 3.08 -0.88 5.35
CA PHE A 125 2.76 -0.10 6.55
C PHE A 125 1.36 -0.47 7.00
N ILE A 126 1.23 -0.86 8.26
CA ILE A 126 -0.08 -1.13 8.86
C ILE A 126 -0.44 0.06 9.72
N VAL A 127 -1.60 0.65 9.43
CA VAL A 127 -2.08 1.84 10.12
C VAL A 127 -3.39 1.52 10.85
N SER A 128 -3.42 1.83 12.13
CA SER A 128 -4.62 1.66 12.96
C SER A 128 -4.67 2.84 13.92
N GLU A 129 -5.77 3.59 13.90
CA GLU A 129 -5.92 4.81 14.70
C GLU A 129 -4.71 5.73 14.52
N ASP A 130 -3.89 5.92 15.56
CA ASP A 130 -2.72 6.79 15.50
C ASP A 130 -1.41 6.01 15.38
N SER A 131 -1.47 4.69 15.17
CA SER A 131 -0.25 3.90 15.10
C SER A 131 0.09 3.53 13.65
N VAL A 132 1.38 3.56 13.34
CA VAL A 132 1.92 3.16 12.04
C VAL A 132 3.03 2.15 12.29
N LYS A 133 2.87 0.95 11.72
CA LYS A 133 3.88 -0.09 11.83
C LYS A 133 4.50 -0.41 10.48
N PHE A 134 5.82 -0.29 10.40
CA PHE A 134 6.59 -0.63 9.21
C PHE A 134 6.85 -2.14 9.17
N LEU A 135 6.68 -2.74 8.00
CA LEU A 135 7.09 -4.12 7.73
C LEU A 135 7.98 -4.13 6.50
N PRO A 136 9.13 -4.83 6.55
CA PRO A 136 10.09 -4.78 5.44
C PRO A 136 9.56 -5.43 4.16
N PRO A 137 10.19 -5.13 3.00
CA PRO A 137 9.72 -5.64 1.70
C PRO A 137 9.60 -7.16 1.61
N HIS A 138 10.50 -7.88 2.27
CA HIS A 138 10.50 -9.34 2.22
C HIS A 138 9.49 -9.99 3.17
N SER A 139 8.73 -9.21 3.93
CA SER A 139 7.70 -9.77 4.83
C SER A 139 6.69 -10.59 4.03
N THR A 140 6.48 -11.84 4.46
CA THR A 140 5.52 -12.73 3.81
C THR A 140 4.09 -12.35 4.14
N ALA A 141 3.14 -12.83 3.34
CA ALA A 141 1.72 -12.64 3.63
C ALA A 141 1.35 -13.17 5.01
N GLU A 142 1.96 -14.28 5.43
CA GLU A 142 1.72 -14.86 6.75
C GLU A 142 2.20 -13.95 7.86
N GLU A 143 3.37 -13.33 7.70
CA GLU A 143 3.92 -12.38 8.68
C GLU A 143 3.04 -11.13 8.78
N VAL A 144 2.56 -10.63 7.65
CA VAL A 144 1.62 -9.49 7.62
C VAL A 144 0.32 -9.86 8.33
N GLU A 145 -0.19 -11.05 8.06
CA GLU A 145 -1.43 -11.53 8.67
C GLU A 145 -1.32 -11.62 10.20
N ILE A 146 -0.20 -12.11 10.71
CA ILE A 146 0.06 -12.20 12.16
C ILE A 146 -0.04 -10.80 12.79
N GLU A 147 0.58 -9.80 12.16
CA GLU A 147 0.51 -8.43 12.66
C GLU A 147 -0.91 -7.86 12.63
N LEU A 148 -1.66 -8.13 11.55
CA LEU A 148 -3.05 -7.71 11.45
C LEU A 148 -3.91 -8.32 12.55
N LEU A 149 -3.74 -9.60 12.82
CA LEU A 149 -4.50 -10.30 13.87
C LEU A 149 -4.23 -9.74 15.26
N THR A 150 -3.01 -9.25 15.50
CA THR A 150 -2.66 -8.60 16.76
C THR A 150 -3.48 -7.33 16.99
N ILE A 151 -3.74 -6.60 15.91
CA ILE A 151 -4.46 -5.32 15.95
C ILE A 151 -5.98 -5.53 15.96
N LEU A 152 -6.47 -6.53 15.23
CA LEU A 152 -7.90 -6.79 15.05
C LEU A 152 -8.61 -7.43 16.25
N LYS A 153 -7.93 -7.66 17.31
CA LYS A 153 -8.50 -8.29 18.52
C LYS A 153 -9.70 -7.54 19.08
#